data_eabf92e272aff289e59d1bfaa0ba49aa
#
_entry.id   eabf92e272aff289e59d1bfaa0ba49aa
#
_cell.length_a   1.000
_cell.length_b   1.000
_cell.length_c   1.000
_cell.angle_alpha   90.00
_cell.angle_beta   90.00
_cell.angle_gamma   90.00
#
_symmetry.space_group_name_H-M   'P 1'
#
loop_
_entity.id
_entity.type
_entity.pdbx_description
1 polymer ?
#
loop_
_entity_poly.entity_id
_entity_poly.type
_entity_poly.pdbx_seq_one_letter_code
_entity_poly.pdbx_strand_id
1 'polypeptide(L)'
;MDYRDKIEATNAKNSFMLHNGIRLTAMEEGYARVEADLTRVSRNLYNAVHGGMFLTMADCAAGGAARSNGMRYVTVSSNFEFFHNTTRDHLVAEGWVKSRGRTLCFVEVELHDDAGKLLCGGTFTMFCVGSQDELSPD
;
A
#
# COMPACT_ATOMS: atom_id res chain seq x y z
N MET A 1 -16.76 11.35 3.74
CA MET A 1 -16.59 10.61 2.48
C MET A 1 -16.76 9.13 2.75
N ASP A 2 -17.53 8.45 1.93
CA ASP A 2 -17.65 6.99 2.03
C ASP A 2 -16.55 6.33 1.18
N TYR A 3 -15.67 5.62 1.82
CA TYR A 3 -14.53 4.99 1.15
C TYR A 3 -14.83 3.62 0.55
N ARG A 4 -16.01 3.06 0.78
CA ARG A 4 -16.35 1.73 0.25
C ARG A 4 -16.22 1.66 -1.26
N ASP A 5 -16.74 2.64 -1.97
CA ASP A 5 -16.68 2.65 -3.43
C ASP A 5 -15.24 2.75 -3.94
N LYS A 6 -14.39 3.53 -3.25
CA LYS A 6 -12.98 3.65 -3.60
C LYS A 6 -12.24 2.33 -3.36
N ILE A 7 -12.53 1.67 -2.27
CA ILE A 7 -11.94 0.35 -1.96
C ILE A 7 -12.36 -0.67 -3.01
N GLU A 8 -13.64 -0.74 -3.32
CA GLU A 8 -14.16 -1.67 -4.32
C GLU A 8 -13.56 -1.41 -5.71
N ALA A 9 -13.51 -0.15 -6.13
CA ALA A 9 -12.94 0.22 -7.43
C ALA A 9 -11.45 -0.09 -7.51
N THR A 10 -10.70 0.19 -6.45
CA THR A 10 -9.28 -0.14 -6.38
C THR A 10 -9.06 -1.65 -6.52
N ASN A 11 -9.81 -2.44 -5.76
CA ASN A 11 -9.70 -3.89 -5.79
C ASN A 11 -10.20 -4.51 -7.09
N ALA A 12 -11.02 -3.81 -7.84
CA ALA A 12 -11.47 -4.28 -9.15
C ALA A 12 -10.49 -3.97 -10.27
N LYS A 13 -9.72 -2.88 -10.15
CA LYS A 13 -8.99 -2.30 -11.27
C LYS A 13 -7.47 -2.25 -11.14
N ASN A 14 -6.93 -2.34 -9.93
CA ASN A 14 -5.47 -2.32 -9.75
C ASN A 14 -4.90 -3.70 -10.07
N SER A 15 -4.69 -3.95 -11.36
CA SER A 15 -4.31 -5.27 -11.87
C SER A 15 -3.01 -5.80 -11.29
N PHE A 16 -1.99 -4.94 -11.16
CA PHE A 16 -0.71 -5.36 -10.60
C PHE A 16 -0.85 -5.80 -9.14
N MET A 17 -1.59 -5.01 -8.37
CA MET A 17 -1.88 -5.32 -6.97
C MET A 17 -2.61 -6.66 -6.85
N LEU A 18 -3.66 -6.85 -7.63
CA LEU A 18 -4.48 -8.07 -7.59
C LEU A 18 -3.70 -9.30 -8.06
N HIS A 19 -2.85 -9.13 -9.08
CA HIS A 19 -2.01 -10.21 -9.57
C HIS A 19 -1.10 -10.76 -8.46
N ASN A 20 -0.68 -9.90 -7.56
CA ASN A 20 0.18 -10.27 -6.43
C ASN A 20 -0.62 -10.65 -5.17
N GLY A 21 -1.92 -10.78 -5.27
CA GLY A 21 -2.78 -11.19 -4.15
C GLY A 21 -2.95 -10.12 -3.07
N ILE A 22 -2.73 -8.86 -3.42
CA ILE A 22 -2.82 -7.73 -2.50
C ILE A 22 -4.20 -7.09 -2.65
N ARG A 23 -4.84 -6.78 -1.54
CA ARG A 23 -6.13 -6.11 -1.52
C ARG A 23 -6.13 -4.93 -0.58
N LEU A 24 -6.77 -3.85 -1.00
CA LEU A 24 -7.07 -2.71 -0.13
C LEU A 24 -8.22 -3.11 0.79
N THR A 25 -8.00 -3.09 2.10
CA THR A 25 -8.97 -3.58 3.09
C THR A 25 -9.53 -2.49 3.98
N ALA A 26 -8.90 -1.32 4.03
CA ALA A 26 -9.42 -0.17 4.77
C ALA A 26 -8.88 1.12 4.17
N MET A 27 -9.68 2.17 4.25
CA MET A 27 -9.29 3.52 3.87
C MET A 27 -10.07 4.51 4.73
N GLU A 28 -9.37 5.48 5.26
CA GLU A 28 -9.93 6.61 6.00
C GLU A 28 -9.12 7.85 5.63
N GLU A 29 -9.53 9.01 6.08
CA GLU A 29 -8.76 10.21 5.81
C GLU A 29 -7.34 10.08 6.36
N GLY A 30 -6.36 10.13 5.45
CA GLY A 30 -4.95 10.02 5.79
C GLY A 30 -4.48 8.62 6.17
N TYR A 31 -5.24 7.58 5.86
CA TYR A 31 -4.92 6.20 6.25
C TYR A 31 -5.38 5.20 5.20
N ALA A 32 -4.58 4.16 5.01
CA ALA A 32 -5.00 3.00 4.23
C ALA A 32 -4.32 1.73 4.76
N ARG A 33 -4.99 0.60 4.56
CA ARG A 33 -4.47 -0.71 4.90
C ARG A 33 -4.63 -1.63 3.70
N VAL A 34 -3.58 -2.34 3.36
CA VAL A 34 -3.63 -3.44 2.39
C VAL A 34 -3.20 -4.73 3.05
N GLU A 35 -3.71 -5.84 2.55
CA GLU A 35 -3.42 -7.17 3.10
C GLU A 35 -3.17 -8.14 1.97
N ALA A 36 -2.40 -9.18 2.24
CA ALA A 36 -2.13 -10.23 1.27
C ALA A 36 -1.94 -11.57 1.96
N ASP A 37 -2.51 -12.61 1.35
CA ASP A 37 -2.16 -13.98 1.66
C ASP A 37 -1.01 -14.38 0.74
N LEU A 38 0.11 -14.80 1.33
CA LEU A 38 1.30 -15.15 0.58
C LEU A 38 1.16 -16.51 -0.08
N THR A 39 1.67 -16.60 -1.29
CA THR A 39 1.74 -17.83 -2.05
C THR A 39 3.19 -18.07 -2.49
N ARG A 40 3.43 -19.16 -3.21
CA ARG A 40 4.75 -19.43 -3.72
C ARG A 40 5.30 -18.29 -4.59
N VAL A 41 4.43 -17.60 -5.36
CA VAL A 41 4.86 -16.51 -6.23
C VAL A 41 5.26 -15.24 -5.49
N SER A 42 4.96 -15.16 -4.19
CA SER A 42 5.36 -14.04 -3.33
C SER A 42 6.77 -14.23 -2.76
N ARG A 43 7.42 -15.35 -3.03
CA ARG A 43 8.66 -15.74 -2.37
C ARG A 43 9.85 -15.68 -3.32
N ASN A 44 11.03 -15.49 -2.71
CA ASN A 44 12.29 -15.47 -3.44
C ASN A 44 12.87 -16.90 -3.57
N LEU A 45 14.06 -17.00 -4.14
CA LEU A 45 14.73 -18.28 -4.36
C LEU A 45 15.07 -19.02 -3.05
N TYR A 46 15.07 -18.34 -1.91
CA TYR A 46 15.33 -18.94 -0.59
C TYR A 46 14.04 -19.27 0.16
N ASN A 47 12.89 -19.18 -0.51
CA ASN A 47 11.56 -19.38 0.08
C ASN A 47 11.21 -18.36 1.17
N ALA A 48 11.91 -17.24 1.23
CA ALA A 48 11.55 -16.10 2.06
C ALA A 48 10.60 -15.18 1.28
N VAL A 49 9.90 -14.29 1.98
CA VAL A 49 9.08 -13.28 1.31
C VAL A 49 9.99 -12.41 0.45
N HIS A 50 9.65 -12.26 -0.82
CA HIS A 50 10.44 -11.44 -1.73
C HIS A 50 10.37 -9.97 -1.29
N GLY A 51 11.53 -9.29 -1.29
CA GLY A 51 11.59 -7.87 -0.95
C GLY A 51 10.67 -7.01 -1.84
N GLY A 52 10.54 -7.41 -3.12
CA GLY A 52 9.61 -6.76 -4.04
C GLY A 52 8.15 -6.88 -3.61
N MET A 53 7.76 -7.98 -2.97
CA MET A 53 6.42 -8.15 -2.43
C MET A 53 6.17 -7.15 -1.28
N PHE A 54 7.13 -7.05 -0.35
CA PHE A 54 7.05 -6.08 0.73
C PHE A 54 6.92 -4.65 0.19
N LEU A 55 7.77 -4.29 -0.77
CA LEU A 55 7.77 -2.94 -1.33
C LEU A 55 6.48 -2.63 -2.09
N THR A 56 5.94 -3.59 -2.82
CA THR A 56 4.67 -3.43 -3.54
C THR A 56 3.53 -3.18 -2.55
N MET A 57 3.44 -3.95 -1.48
CA MET A 57 2.41 -3.73 -0.46
C MET A 57 2.55 -2.36 0.19
N ALA A 58 3.78 -1.97 0.51
CA ALA A 58 4.05 -0.66 1.11
C ALA A 58 3.62 0.48 0.18
N ASP A 59 3.95 0.38 -1.11
CA ASP A 59 3.57 1.37 -2.11
C ASP A 59 2.04 1.46 -2.27
N CYS A 60 1.36 0.32 -2.27
CA CYS A 60 -0.11 0.29 -2.33
C CYS A 60 -0.74 0.97 -1.11
N ALA A 61 -0.21 0.71 0.08
CA ALA A 61 -0.70 1.37 1.31
C ALA A 61 -0.43 2.87 1.28
N ALA A 62 0.76 3.28 0.83
CA ALA A 62 1.11 4.70 0.69
C ALA A 62 0.18 5.40 -0.30
N GLY A 63 -0.03 4.80 -1.46
CA GLY A 63 -0.93 5.35 -2.47
C GLY A 63 -2.36 5.47 -1.98
N GLY A 64 -2.86 4.45 -1.27
CA GLY A 64 -4.20 4.47 -0.69
C GLY A 64 -4.37 5.59 0.33
N ALA A 65 -3.38 5.76 1.22
CA ALA A 65 -3.41 6.85 2.21
C ALA A 65 -3.37 8.23 1.54
N ALA A 66 -2.49 8.39 0.54
CA ALA A 66 -2.40 9.66 -0.19
C ALA A 66 -3.71 10.00 -0.91
N ARG A 67 -4.33 9.02 -1.60
CA ARG A 67 -5.57 9.20 -2.36
C ARG A 67 -6.82 9.39 -1.50
N SER A 68 -6.70 9.27 -0.20
CA SER A 68 -7.84 9.42 0.71
C SER A 68 -8.50 10.80 0.66
N ASN A 69 -7.82 11.80 0.10
CA ASN A 69 -8.37 13.14 -0.12
C ASN A 69 -9.14 13.27 -1.46
N GLY A 70 -9.25 12.18 -2.24
CA GLY A 70 -9.95 12.18 -3.51
C GLY A 70 -9.13 12.61 -4.70
N MET A 71 -7.84 12.89 -4.52
CA MET A 71 -6.93 13.31 -5.59
C MET A 71 -6.10 12.14 -6.09
N ARG A 72 -5.48 12.31 -7.27
CA ARG A 72 -4.61 11.30 -7.86
C ARG A 72 -3.16 11.53 -7.45
N TYR A 73 -2.47 10.46 -7.12
CA TYR A 73 -1.07 10.51 -6.68
C TYR A 73 -0.23 9.47 -7.39
N VAL A 74 1.04 9.81 -7.58
CA VAL A 74 2.07 8.87 -8.02
C VAL A 74 3.23 8.91 -7.01
N THR A 75 3.95 7.81 -6.90
CA THR A 75 5.11 7.70 -6.03
C THR A 75 6.32 8.33 -6.73
N VAL A 76 7.00 9.25 -6.05
CA VAL A 76 8.23 9.87 -6.60
C VAL A 76 9.49 9.38 -5.90
N SER A 77 9.39 8.95 -4.65
CA SER A 77 10.54 8.37 -3.94
C SER A 77 10.08 7.59 -2.72
N SER A 78 10.95 6.73 -2.24
CA SER A 78 10.72 6.02 -0.99
C SER A 78 12.05 5.81 -0.28
N ASN A 79 11.99 5.80 1.06
CA ASN A 79 13.08 5.38 1.93
C ASN A 79 12.51 4.30 2.83
N PHE A 80 12.80 3.04 2.52
CA PHE A 80 12.13 1.90 3.09
C PHE A 80 13.14 0.86 3.57
N GLU A 81 12.97 0.42 4.82
CA GLU A 81 13.89 -0.50 5.46
C GLU A 81 13.22 -1.86 5.66
N PHE A 82 13.97 -2.92 5.39
CA PHE A 82 13.56 -4.31 5.55
C PHE A 82 14.23 -4.84 6.82
N PHE A 83 13.50 -4.90 7.92
CA PHE A 83 14.07 -5.28 9.22
C PHE A 83 14.10 -6.79 9.43
N HIS A 84 13.01 -7.47 9.08
CA HIS A 84 12.81 -8.89 9.32
C HIS A 84 11.99 -9.53 8.22
N ASN A 85 12.22 -10.81 7.99
CA ASN A 85 11.31 -11.61 7.18
C ASN A 85 10.37 -12.40 8.10
N THR A 86 9.49 -13.20 7.52
CA THR A 86 8.54 -14.00 8.29
C THR A 86 8.28 -15.35 7.61
N THR A 87 7.96 -16.36 8.42
CA THR A 87 7.49 -17.66 7.93
C THR A 87 5.97 -17.72 7.86
N ARG A 88 5.28 -16.67 8.31
CA ARG A 88 3.82 -16.61 8.26
C ARG A 88 3.34 -16.26 6.86
N ASP A 89 2.08 -16.56 6.59
CA ASP A 89 1.54 -16.48 5.23
C ASP A 89 0.60 -15.29 5.00
N HIS A 90 0.38 -14.43 6.00
CA HIS A 90 -0.48 -13.26 5.88
C HIS A 90 0.27 -12.00 6.30
N LEU A 91 0.21 -10.97 5.44
CA LEU A 91 0.88 -9.68 5.67
C LEU A 91 -0.13 -8.56 5.69
N VAL A 92 0.17 -7.55 6.50
CA VAL A 92 -0.62 -6.31 6.60
C VAL A 92 0.31 -5.13 6.41
N ALA A 93 -0.02 -4.24 5.49
CA ALA A 93 0.69 -2.97 5.31
C ALA A 93 -0.27 -1.83 5.60
N GLU A 94 0.19 -0.88 6.39
CA GLU A 94 -0.59 0.30 6.76
C GLU A 94 0.18 1.56 6.42
N GLY A 95 -0.52 2.56 5.90
CA GLY A 95 0.05 3.85 5.57
C GLY A 95 -0.70 4.97 6.27
N TRP A 96 0.06 5.92 6.80
CA TRP A 96 -0.47 7.11 7.49
C TRP A 96 0.15 8.36 6.87
N VAL A 97 -0.68 9.32 6.48
CA VAL A 97 -0.19 10.61 5.99
C VAL A 97 0.44 11.36 7.16
N LYS A 98 1.73 11.67 7.04
CA LYS A 98 2.47 12.47 8.02
C LYS A 98 2.35 13.95 7.73
N SER A 99 2.38 14.32 6.45
CA SER A 99 2.31 15.71 6.03
C SER A 99 1.73 15.76 4.62
N ARG A 100 0.83 16.69 4.40
CA ARG A 100 0.19 16.88 3.10
C ARG A 100 0.26 18.35 2.71
N GLY A 101 0.99 18.63 1.63
CA GLY A 101 0.99 19.94 1.00
C GLY A 101 0.09 19.97 -0.23
N ARG A 102 0.25 21.01 -1.06
CA ARG A 102 -0.53 21.15 -2.29
C ARG A 102 -0.17 20.08 -3.31
N THR A 103 1.11 19.76 -3.44
CA THR A 103 1.61 18.84 -4.46
C THR A 103 2.27 17.59 -3.88
N LEU A 104 2.85 17.68 -2.69
CA LEU A 104 3.55 16.57 -2.06
C LEU A 104 2.78 16.05 -0.86
N CYS A 105 2.82 14.74 -0.70
CA CYS A 105 2.24 14.06 0.45
C CYS A 105 3.28 13.05 0.95
N PHE A 106 3.60 13.11 2.23
CA PHE A 106 4.57 12.23 2.86
C PHE A 106 3.80 11.20 3.70
N VAL A 107 3.99 9.93 3.38
CA VAL A 107 3.26 8.83 4.00
C VAL A 107 4.23 7.91 4.71
N GLU A 108 3.99 7.66 5.99
CA GLU A 108 4.72 6.65 6.75
C GLU A 108 4.03 5.31 6.55
N VAL A 109 4.81 4.26 6.30
CA VAL A 109 4.28 2.91 6.07
C VAL A 109 4.96 1.93 6.99
N GLU A 110 4.18 0.99 7.52
CA GLU A 110 4.68 -0.16 8.26
C GLU A 110 4.07 -1.44 7.70
N LEU A 111 4.86 -2.50 7.69
CA LEU A 111 4.43 -3.85 7.35
C LEU A 111 4.58 -4.77 8.54
N HIS A 112 3.52 -5.53 8.83
CA HIS A 112 3.51 -6.52 9.91
C HIS A 112 3.02 -7.86 9.36
N ASP A 113 3.44 -8.96 10.00
CA ASP A 113 2.77 -10.24 9.78
C ASP A 113 1.53 -10.34 10.68
N ASP A 114 0.79 -11.43 10.56
CA ASP A 114 -0.47 -11.62 11.31
C ASP A 114 -0.24 -11.95 12.80
N ALA A 115 1.01 -12.12 13.21
CA ALA A 115 1.38 -12.20 14.62
C ALA A 115 1.78 -10.84 15.21
N GLY A 116 1.72 -9.78 14.39
CA GLY A 116 2.05 -8.42 14.81
C GLY A 116 3.53 -8.09 14.78
N LYS A 117 4.38 -8.94 14.20
CA LYS A 117 5.80 -8.66 14.08
C LYS A 117 6.04 -7.59 13.02
N LEU A 118 6.75 -6.51 13.39
CA LEU A 118 7.14 -5.47 12.45
C LEU A 118 8.22 -6.02 11.52
N LEU A 119 7.94 -5.99 10.21
CA LEU A 119 8.83 -6.55 9.19
C LEU A 119 9.58 -5.47 8.42
N CYS A 120 8.90 -4.40 8.08
CA CYS A 120 9.43 -3.31 7.26
C CYS A 120 8.83 -1.99 7.70
N GLY A 121 9.49 -0.90 7.36
CA GLY A 121 8.94 0.43 7.59
C GLY A 121 9.71 1.50 6.84
N GLY A 122 9.07 2.63 6.62
CA GLY A 122 9.70 3.75 5.94
C GLY A 122 8.73 4.83 5.55
N THR A 123 9.19 5.71 4.68
CA THR A 123 8.43 6.88 4.21
C THR A 123 8.38 6.89 2.69
N PHE A 124 7.19 7.17 2.17
CA PHE A 124 6.96 7.35 0.73
C PHE A 124 6.59 8.80 0.46
N THR A 125 7.23 9.39 -0.55
CA THR A 125 6.87 10.71 -1.04
C THR A 125 5.96 10.54 -2.25
N MET A 126 4.75 11.08 -2.15
CA MET A 126 3.71 10.98 -3.17
C MET A 126 3.50 12.35 -3.79
N PHE A 127 3.29 12.39 -5.11
CA PHE A 127 3.07 13.62 -5.86
C PHE A 127 1.65 13.65 -6.39
N CYS A 128 0.93 14.73 -6.13
CA CYS A 128 -0.42 14.93 -6.64
C CYS A 128 -0.37 15.30 -8.12
N VAL A 129 -0.95 14.44 -8.97
CA VAL A 129 -0.91 14.63 -10.43
C VAL A 129 -2.18 15.26 -10.97
N GLY A 130 -2.99 15.88 -10.13
CA GLY A 130 -4.11 16.69 -10.56
C GLY A 130 -5.42 16.30 -9.92
N SER A 131 -6.48 16.60 -10.64
CA SER A 131 -7.86 16.49 -10.17
C SER A 131 -8.26 15.05 -9.89
N GLN A 132 -9.42 14.89 -9.44
CA GLN A 132 -10.12 13.75 -8.91
C GLN A 132 -9.58 12.37 -9.32
N ASP A 133 -9.46 11.52 -8.33
CA ASP A 133 -9.16 10.09 -8.49
C ASP A 133 -10.43 9.39 -9.00
N GLU A 134 -10.81 9.70 -10.23
CA GLU A 134 -11.95 9.06 -10.88
C GLU A 134 -11.51 7.72 -11.44
N LEU A 135 -11.77 6.66 -10.66
CA LEU A 135 -11.64 5.34 -11.20
C LEU A 135 -12.87 5.09 -12.07
N SER A 136 -12.63 5.04 -13.39
CA SER A 136 -13.69 4.75 -14.35
C SER A 136 -14.32 3.38 -14.07
N PRO A 137 -15.65 3.24 -14.19
CA PRO A 137 -16.30 1.95 -14.03
C PRO A 137 -15.93 0.92 -15.10
N ASP A 138 -15.28 1.33 -16.17
CA ASP A 138 -14.92 0.44 -17.30
C ASP A 138 -13.56 -0.24 -17.10
#